data_374ab91b20c48469ed0605b18ee4d816
#
_entry.id   374ab91b20c48469ed0605b18ee4d816
#
_cell.length_a   1.000
_cell.length_b   1.000
_cell.length_c   1.000
_cell.angle_alpha   90.00
_cell.angle_beta   90.00
_cell.angle_gamma   90.00
#
_symmetry.space_group_name_H-M   'P 1'
#
loop_
_entity.id
_entity.type
_entity.pdbx_description
1 polymer ?
#
loop_
_entity_poly.entity_id
_entity_poly.type
_entity_poly.pdbx_seq_one_letter_code
_entity_poly.pdbx_strand_id
1 'polypeptide(L)'
;MAIGVFDSGIGGLSVHHALVRRLPAADFVYLADQAMTPYGGRSGEEIVDLVRAGCERLFAVGCDLVVLACNTAAAVALRRLQQTWLPGYRVALGRPVNVLGIIVPTIEAATGLPWEHEADRRGEKAEQLDVLGVFSTPATARSRVYEIEIDKRRQDVAVFSEPCPDLARLIESDAPEADLCEVVAGHVAALTRRIGRPPDRAILGCTHYEMSAALFHAALPAGTPVIHQPAATAGAVERYLTRHPEYDPGANGVRRFLTTGRPGPQNGLVQRFWGSPLVFEAV
;
A
#
# COMPACT_ATOMS: atom_id res chain seq x y z
N MET A 1 -22.45 7.25 -2.46
CA MET A 1 -21.11 7.85 -2.17
C MET A 1 -20.04 7.10 -2.92
N ALA A 2 -18.77 7.55 -2.91
CA ALA A 2 -17.67 6.85 -3.58
C ALA A 2 -16.61 6.39 -2.58
N ILE A 3 -15.82 5.37 -2.94
CA ILE A 3 -14.60 5.01 -2.22
C ILE A 3 -13.45 5.85 -2.76
N GLY A 4 -12.78 6.59 -1.89
CA GLY A 4 -11.53 7.28 -2.20
C GLY A 4 -10.35 6.30 -2.17
N VAL A 5 -9.47 6.37 -3.13
CA VAL A 5 -8.19 5.64 -3.14
C VAL A 5 -7.06 6.66 -3.22
N PHE A 6 -6.20 6.69 -2.20
CA PHE A 6 -5.11 7.65 -2.11
C PHE A 6 -3.76 7.00 -2.34
N ASP A 7 -2.95 7.61 -3.18
CA ASP A 7 -1.54 7.27 -3.34
C ASP A 7 -0.69 8.53 -3.50
N SER A 8 0.59 8.45 -3.12
CA SER A 8 1.55 9.55 -3.29
C SER A 8 1.86 9.87 -4.77
N GLY A 9 1.52 8.95 -5.67
CA GLY A 9 1.76 9.05 -7.11
C GLY A 9 0.80 8.17 -7.90
N ILE A 10 1.32 7.39 -8.82
CA ILE A 10 0.54 6.53 -9.71
C ILE A 10 0.65 5.03 -9.38
N GLY A 11 1.57 4.63 -8.50
CA GLY A 11 1.78 3.22 -8.14
C GLY A 11 0.54 2.55 -7.57
N GLY A 12 -0.26 3.29 -6.81
CA GLY A 12 -1.53 2.83 -6.23
C GLY A 12 -2.62 2.48 -7.23
N LEU A 13 -2.44 2.78 -8.51
CA LEU A 13 -3.36 2.34 -9.59
C LEU A 13 -3.45 0.81 -9.66
N SER A 14 -2.41 0.07 -9.29
CA SER A 14 -2.46 -1.39 -9.19
C SER A 14 -3.48 -1.87 -8.15
N VAL A 15 -3.50 -1.22 -6.99
CA VAL A 15 -4.47 -1.47 -5.92
C VAL A 15 -5.87 -1.02 -6.34
N HIS A 16 -5.97 0.17 -6.94
CA HIS A 16 -7.23 0.70 -7.45
C HIS A 16 -7.84 -0.23 -8.52
N HIS A 17 -7.02 -0.74 -9.42
CA HIS A 17 -7.48 -1.70 -10.44
C HIS A 17 -8.03 -2.99 -9.80
N ALA A 18 -7.36 -3.52 -8.78
CA ALA A 18 -7.85 -4.70 -8.06
C ALA A 18 -9.18 -4.43 -7.33
N LEU A 19 -9.33 -3.24 -6.72
CA LEU A 19 -10.59 -2.79 -6.10
C LEU A 19 -11.73 -2.71 -7.12
N VAL A 20 -11.50 -2.07 -8.27
CA VAL A 20 -12.49 -1.94 -9.35
C VAL A 20 -12.89 -3.31 -9.90
N ARG A 21 -11.95 -4.23 -10.07
CA ARG A 21 -12.27 -5.60 -10.52
C ARG A 21 -13.09 -6.39 -9.50
N ARG A 22 -12.83 -6.17 -8.21
CA ARG A 22 -13.55 -6.86 -7.13
C ARG A 22 -14.93 -6.28 -6.87
N LEU A 23 -15.09 -4.98 -7.03
CA LEU A 23 -16.29 -4.20 -6.77
C LEU A 23 -16.68 -3.38 -8.02
N PRO A 24 -17.06 -4.04 -9.12
CA PRO A 24 -17.20 -3.36 -10.42
C PRO A 24 -18.35 -2.33 -10.45
N ALA A 25 -19.36 -2.50 -9.63
CA ALA A 25 -20.49 -1.56 -9.54
C ALA A 25 -20.17 -0.34 -8.65
N ALA A 26 -19.23 -0.45 -7.69
CA ALA A 26 -18.92 0.61 -6.75
C ALA A 26 -18.34 1.84 -7.44
N ASP A 27 -18.66 3.02 -6.92
CA ASP A 27 -18.07 4.29 -7.36
C ASP A 27 -16.73 4.53 -6.69
N PHE A 28 -15.74 4.98 -7.46
CA PHE A 28 -14.38 5.24 -6.97
C PHE A 28 -13.85 6.61 -7.40
N VAL A 29 -13.08 7.23 -6.52
CA VAL A 29 -12.26 8.41 -6.81
C VAL A 29 -10.81 8.10 -6.43
N TYR A 30 -9.91 8.05 -7.41
CA TYR A 30 -8.48 7.92 -7.18
C TYR A 30 -7.85 9.31 -7.03
N LEU A 31 -6.99 9.51 -6.03
CA LEU A 31 -6.20 10.72 -5.86
C LEU A 31 -4.70 10.38 -5.86
N ALA A 32 -4.00 10.91 -6.87
CA ALA A 32 -2.55 10.87 -6.98
C ALA A 32 -1.95 12.18 -6.45
N ASP A 33 -1.21 12.15 -5.32
CA ASP A 33 -0.53 13.34 -4.79
C ASP A 33 0.82 13.59 -5.48
N GLN A 34 0.78 13.65 -6.82
CA GLN A 34 1.97 13.71 -7.69
C GLN A 34 2.84 14.94 -7.46
N ALA A 35 2.26 16.09 -7.04
CA ALA A 35 3.04 17.29 -6.75
C ALA A 35 4.01 17.10 -5.57
N MET A 36 3.71 16.15 -4.68
CA MET A 36 4.46 15.91 -3.44
C MET A 36 5.25 14.60 -3.45
N THR A 37 5.20 13.84 -4.56
CA THR A 37 6.01 12.61 -4.71
C THR A 37 7.51 12.95 -4.79
N PRO A 38 8.43 12.08 -4.33
CA PRO A 38 8.20 10.83 -3.62
C PRO A 38 8.04 11.01 -2.10
N TYR A 39 7.23 10.18 -1.45
CA TYR A 39 7.05 10.17 0.01
C TYR A 39 8.18 9.45 0.77
N GLY A 40 8.84 8.51 0.13
CA GLY A 40 9.77 7.58 0.77
C GLY A 40 10.98 8.19 1.48
N GLY A 41 11.38 9.42 1.09
CA GLY A 41 12.48 10.17 1.68
C GLY A 41 12.06 11.24 2.70
N ARG A 42 10.74 11.53 2.83
CA ARG A 42 10.23 12.62 3.66
C ARG A 42 10.26 12.28 5.15
N SER A 43 10.14 13.31 5.97
CA SER A 43 9.94 13.17 7.42
C SER A 43 8.56 12.60 7.74
N GLY A 44 8.42 11.99 8.92
CA GLY A 44 7.14 11.44 9.36
C GLY A 44 6.04 12.50 9.51
N GLU A 45 6.38 13.69 9.98
CA GLU A 45 5.44 14.81 10.14
C GLU A 45 4.92 15.28 8.77
N GLU A 46 5.81 15.51 7.80
CA GLU A 46 5.42 15.89 6.45
C GLU A 46 4.47 14.84 5.82
N ILE A 47 4.77 13.55 5.97
CA ILE A 47 3.92 12.49 5.44
C ILE A 47 2.53 12.52 6.09
N VAL A 48 2.44 12.72 7.41
CA VAL A 48 1.16 12.81 8.12
C VAL A 48 0.32 13.98 7.61
N ASP A 49 0.94 15.16 7.43
CA ASP A 49 0.23 16.34 6.93
C ASP A 49 -0.25 16.19 5.49
N LEU A 50 0.58 15.61 4.63
CA LEU A 50 0.22 15.33 3.22
C LEU A 50 -0.92 14.31 3.12
N VAL A 51 -0.86 13.22 3.88
CA VAL A 51 -1.92 12.19 3.88
C VAL A 51 -3.21 12.74 4.43
N ARG A 52 -3.16 13.57 5.50
CA ARG A 52 -4.33 14.26 6.03
C ARG A 52 -4.99 15.13 4.95
N ALA A 53 -4.22 16.00 4.30
CA ALA A 53 -4.72 16.86 3.24
C ALA A 53 -5.31 16.08 2.06
N GLY A 54 -4.70 14.95 1.68
CA GLY A 54 -5.23 14.04 0.67
C GLY A 54 -6.57 13.41 1.06
N CYS A 55 -6.70 12.97 2.31
CA CYS A 55 -7.97 12.45 2.85
C CYS A 55 -9.05 13.54 2.87
N GLU A 56 -8.72 14.76 3.31
CA GLU A 56 -9.64 15.89 3.32
C GLU A 56 -10.18 16.22 1.91
N ARG A 57 -9.30 16.19 0.88
CA ARG A 57 -9.71 16.37 -0.52
C ARG A 57 -10.69 15.29 -0.98
N LEU A 58 -10.39 14.03 -0.68
CA LEU A 58 -11.28 12.91 -1.02
C LEU A 58 -12.63 13.00 -0.30
N PHE A 59 -12.64 13.36 0.98
CA PHE A 59 -13.89 13.59 1.72
C PHE A 59 -14.69 14.79 1.16
N ALA A 60 -14.02 15.84 0.73
CA ALA A 60 -14.65 17.03 0.13
C ALA A 60 -15.33 16.71 -1.21
N VAL A 61 -14.82 15.76 -1.99
CA VAL A 61 -15.44 15.32 -3.26
C VAL A 61 -16.48 14.20 -3.08
N GLY A 62 -16.88 13.89 -1.84
CA GLY A 62 -17.99 12.98 -1.54
C GLY A 62 -17.59 11.53 -1.29
N CYS A 63 -16.33 11.25 -1.03
CA CYS A 63 -15.93 9.96 -0.49
C CYS A 63 -16.20 9.92 1.03
N ASP A 64 -16.65 8.78 1.57
CA ASP A 64 -16.79 8.58 3.00
C ASP A 64 -15.83 7.50 3.53
N LEU A 65 -15.33 6.66 2.65
CA LEU A 65 -14.28 5.70 2.93
C LEU A 65 -13.06 6.02 2.05
N VAL A 66 -11.89 6.16 2.65
CA VAL A 66 -10.61 6.33 1.95
C VAL A 66 -9.71 5.12 2.19
N VAL A 67 -9.13 4.57 1.13
CA VAL A 67 -8.13 3.50 1.18
C VAL A 67 -6.77 4.10 0.83
N LEU A 68 -5.83 4.09 1.79
CA LEU A 68 -4.44 4.45 1.54
C LEU A 68 -3.75 3.29 0.80
N ALA A 69 -3.62 3.41 -0.51
CA ALA A 69 -2.90 2.44 -1.33
C ALA A 69 -1.38 2.57 -1.18
N CYS A 70 -0.88 3.79 -0.92
CA CYS A 70 0.53 4.03 -0.67
C CYS A 70 1.00 3.38 0.64
N ASN A 71 1.98 2.48 0.56
CA ASN A 71 2.58 1.84 1.74
C ASN A 71 3.19 2.86 2.70
N THR A 72 3.93 3.83 2.18
CA THR A 72 4.55 4.90 2.99
C THR A 72 3.50 5.71 3.74
N ALA A 73 2.44 6.11 3.06
CA ALA A 73 1.32 6.83 3.67
C ALA A 73 0.65 6.00 4.78
N ALA A 74 0.32 4.74 4.48
CA ALA A 74 -0.33 3.84 5.43
C ALA A 74 0.57 3.52 6.64
N ALA A 75 1.86 3.24 6.41
CA ALA A 75 2.81 2.88 7.45
C ALA A 75 3.08 4.02 8.44
N VAL A 76 3.20 5.24 7.94
CA VAL A 76 3.62 6.42 8.72
C VAL A 76 2.44 7.20 9.30
N ALA A 77 1.36 7.36 8.52
CA ALA A 77 0.30 8.31 8.87
C ALA A 77 -0.98 7.66 9.40
N LEU A 78 -1.37 6.48 8.90
CA LEU A 78 -2.72 5.94 9.12
C LEU A 78 -3.12 5.87 10.60
N ARG A 79 -2.31 5.18 11.40
CA ARG A 79 -2.62 4.98 12.83
C ARG A 79 -2.72 6.31 13.58
N ARG A 80 -1.79 7.22 13.29
CA ARG A 80 -1.79 8.55 13.92
C ARG A 80 -3.04 9.34 13.54
N LEU A 81 -3.41 9.37 12.25
CA LEU A 81 -4.62 10.07 11.79
C LEU A 81 -5.89 9.47 12.40
N GLN A 82 -6.00 8.15 12.46
CA GLN A 82 -7.14 7.47 13.07
C GLN A 82 -7.29 7.79 14.56
N GLN A 83 -6.19 7.99 15.30
CA GLN A 83 -6.20 8.21 16.74
C GLN A 83 -6.34 9.69 17.12
N THR A 84 -5.80 10.61 16.32
CA THR A 84 -5.69 12.02 16.75
C THR A 84 -6.57 12.98 15.96
N TRP A 85 -6.76 12.75 14.65
CA TRP A 85 -7.46 13.69 13.76
C TRP A 85 -8.85 13.20 13.36
N LEU A 86 -8.97 11.97 12.91
CA LEU A 86 -10.21 11.43 12.33
C LEU A 86 -11.43 11.51 13.28
N PRO A 87 -11.31 11.27 14.61
CA PRO A 87 -12.45 11.39 15.52
C PRO A 87 -13.06 12.79 15.54
N GLY A 88 -12.21 13.84 15.67
CA GLY A 88 -12.67 15.24 15.63
C GLY A 88 -13.20 15.64 14.26
N TYR A 89 -12.59 15.15 13.19
CA TYR A 89 -13.00 15.44 11.82
C TYR A 89 -14.39 14.84 11.50
N ARG A 90 -14.70 13.63 11.97
CA ARG A 90 -16.04 13.01 11.88
C ARG A 90 -17.11 13.88 12.50
N VAL A 91 -16.85 14.40 13.69
CA VAL A 91 -17.77 15.30 14.41
C VAL A 91 -17.99 16.59 13.61
N ALA A 92 -16.93 17.19 13.10
CA ALA A 92 -17.01 18.42 12.31
C ALA A 92 -17.76 18.24 10.99
N LEU A 93 -17.62 17.09 10.33
CA LEU A 93 -18.35 16.77 9.10
C LEU A 93 -19.80 16.38 9.32
N GLY A 94 -20.17 15.91 10.51
CA GLY A 94 -21.51 15.42 10.83
C GLY A 94 -21.93 14.15 10.06
N ARG A 95 -20.95 13.38 9.55
CA ARG A 95 -21.16 12.13 8.82
C ARG A 95 -20.07 11.11 9.10
N PRO A 96 -20.37 9.80 8.96
CA PRO A 96 -19.34 8.76 9.13
C PRO A 96 -18.32 8.86 7.98
N VAL A 97 -17.06 9.03 8.33
CA VAL A 97 -15.94 8.89 7.40
C VAL A 97 -14.88 7.98 8.00
N ASN A 98 -14.17 7.22 7.19
CA ASN A 98 -13.09 6.37 7.67
C ASN A 98 -11.91 6.30 6.70
N VAL A 99 -10.76 5.91 7.23
CA VAL A 99 -9.54 5.69 6.48
C VAL A 99 -9.02 4.30 6.77
N LEU A 100 -8.82 3.51 5.73
CA LEU A 100 -8.20 2.18 5.76
C LEU A 100 -6.83 2.24 5.09
N GLY A 101 -6.04 1.18 5.20
CA GLY A 101 -4.73 1.13 4.54
C GLY A 101 -4.35 -0.27 4.11
N ILE A 102 -3.39 -0.32 3.20
CA ILE A 102 -2.87 -1.52 2.56
C ILE A 102 -2.10 -2.45 3.53
N ILE A 103 -1.58 -1.92 4.66
CA ILE A 103 -0.68 -2.69 5.56
C ILE A 103 -1.39 -3.86 6.23
N VAL A 104 -2.59 -3.63 6.78
CA VAL A 104 -3.37 -4.67 7.47
C VAL A 104 -3.69 -5.85 6.56
N PRO A 105 -4.29 -5.66 5.36
CA PRO A 105 -4.53 -6.74 4.42
C PRO A 105 -3.27 -7.51 4.02
N THR A 106 -2.15 -6.80 3.89
CA THR A 106 -0.86 -7.40 3.55
C THR A 106 -0.38 -8.32 4.68
N ILE A 107 -0.53 -7.89 5.94
CA ILE A 107 -0.17 -8.70 7.11
C ILE A 107 -1.09 -9.91 7.24
N GLU A 108 -2.39 -9.76 7.02
CA GLU A 108 -3.33 -10.90 6.97
C GLU A 108 -2.91 -11.93 5.92
N ALA A 109 -2.57 -11.47 4.71
CA ALA A 109 -2.08 -12.35 3.64
C ALA A 109 -0.73 -13.00 3.98
N ALA A 110 0.16 -12.27 4.64
CA ALA A 110 1.48 -12.77 5.03
C ALA A 110 1.42 -13.78 6.18
N THR A 111 0.52 -13.59 7.13
CA THR A 111 0.42 -14.42 8.34
C THR A 111 -0.61 -15.55 8.21
N GLY A 112 -1.55 -15.42 7.29
CA GLY A 112 -2.73 -16.29 7.19
C GLY A 112 -3.75 -16.07 8.31
N LEU A 113 -3.59 -15.02 9.13
CA LEU A 113 -4.42 -14.71 10.28
C LEU A 113 -5.25 -13.45 10.05
N PRO A 114 -6.57 -13.46 10.37
CA PRO A 114 -7.38 -12.25 10.38
C PRO A 114 -6.83 -11.19 11.32
N TRP A 115 -7.09 -9.91 11.03
CA TRP A 115 -6.59 -8.79 11.83
C TRP A 115 -7.06 -8.82 13.29
N GLU A 116 -8.28 -9.27 13.52
CA GLU A 116 -8.87 -9.39 14.87
C GLU A 116 -8.27 -10.52 15.69
N HIS A 117 -7.45 -11.38 15.07
CA HIS A 117 -6.81 -12.48 15.76
C HIS A 117 -5.62 -11.95 16.59
N GLU A 118 -5.80 -11.88 17.90
CA GLU A 118 -4.67 -11.69 18.82
C GLU A 118 -3.88 -13.01 18.91
N ALA A 119 -2.58 -12.92 18.73
CA ALA A 119 -1.73 -14.09 18.84
C ALA A 119 -1.92 -14.76 20.21
N ASP A 120 -2.19 -16.05 20.21
CA ASP A 120 -2.03 -16.83 21.44
C ASP A 120 -0.52 -16.85 21.77
N ARG A 121 -0.13 -15.96 22.68
CA ARG A 121 1.28 -15.78 23.09
C ARG A 121 1.88 -17.03 23.78
N ARG A 122 1.13 -18.12 23.84
CA ARG A 122 1.53 -19.38 24.44
C ARG A 122 2.02 -20.41 23.43
N GLY A 123 2.23 -20.03 22.18
CA GLY A 123 2.82 -20.91 21.17
C GLY A 123 4.24 -21.34 21.57
N GLU A 124 4.54 -22.64 21.51
CA GLU A 124 5.87 -23.19 21.64
C GLU A 124 6.83 -22.42 20.71
N LYS A 125 8.01 -22.03 21.22
CA LYS A 125 9.05 -21.43 20.38
C LYS A 125 9.35 -22.41 19.26
N ALA A 126 9.05 -22.00 18.01
CA ALA A 126 9.41 -22.80 16.86
C ALA A 126 10.94 -23.03 16.88
N GLU A 127 11.37 -24.26 16.63
CA GLU A 127 12.80 -24.60 16.55
C GLU A 127 13.50 -23.77 15.45
N GLN A 128 12.75 -23.38 14.41
CA GLN A 128 13.23 -22.53 13.34
C GLN A 128 12.18 -21.46 13.01
N LEU A 129 12.59 -20.17 13.02
CA LEU A 129 11.71 -19.07 12.63
C LEU A 129 11.53 -19.06 11.11
N ASP A 130 10.31 -18.83 10.68
CA ASP A 130 9.98 -18.46 9.31
C ASP A 130 10.46 -17.02 9.05
N VAL A 131 11.20 -16.79 7.98
CA VAL A 131 11.84 -15.51 7.68
C VAL A 131 11.09 -14.80 6.58
N LEU A 132 10.54 -13.64 6.90
CA LEU A 132 9.82 -12.78 5.97
C LEU A 132 10.67 -11.56 5.61
N GLY A 133 11.02 -11.44 4.32
CA GLY A 133 11.68 -10.27 3.77
C GLY A 133 10.66 -9.20 3.34
N VAL A 134 10.87 -7.93 3.68
CA VAL A 134 10.03 -6.82 3.25
C VAL A 134 10.85 -5.82 2.48
N PHE A 135 10.66 -5.74 1.17
CA PHE A 135 11.29 -4.73 0.32
C PHE A 135 10.40 -3.48 0.31
N SER A 136 10.90 -2.34 0.77
CA SER A 136 10.08 -1.15 0.95
C SER A 136 10.85 0.15 0.79
N THR A 137 10.14 1.29 0.80
CA THR A 137 10.80 2.59 0.84
C THR A 137 11.52 2.81 2.18
N PRO A 138 12.53 3.69 2.24
CA PRO A 138 13.21 4.01 3.49
C PRO A 138 12.26 4.46 4.61
N ALA A 139 11.21 5.25 4.31
CA ALA A 139 10.25 5.68 5.33
C ALA A 139 9.40 4.52 5.86
N THR A 140 8.93 3.61 4.99
CA THR A 140 8.21 2.40 5.39
C THR A 140 9.10 1.51 6.27
N ALA A 141 10.34 1.27 5.88
CA ALA A 141 11.29 0.48 6.66
C ALA A 141 11.56 1.11 8.04
N ARG A 142 11.78 2.44 8.10
CA ARG A 142 11.97 3.16 9.38
C ARG A 142 10.77 3.09 10.32
N SER A 143 9.55 3.00 9.79
CA SER A 143 8.34 2.87 10.62
C SER A 143 8.28 1.54 11.38
N ARG A 144 8.96 0.51 10.89
CA ARG A 144 8.94 -0.85 11.42
C ARG A 144 7.54 -1.45 11.55
N VAL A 145 6.58 -0.96 10.75
CA VAL A 145 5.17 -1.37 10.89
C VAL A 145 4.98 -2.86 10.65
N TYR A 146 5.68 -3.45 9.69
CA TYR A 146 5.58 -4.88 9.39
C TYR A 146 6.14 -5.72 10.53
N GLU A 147 7.32 -5.37 11.05
CA GLU A 147 7.93 -6.06 12.19
C GLU A 147 7.02 -6.00 13.43
N ILE A 148 6.54 -4.80 13.77
CA ILE A 148 5.72 -4.57 14.97
C ILE A 148 4.38 -5.31 14.87
N GLU A 149 3.71 -5.24 13.74
CA GLU A 149 2.37 -5.79 13.61
C GLU A 149 2.38 -7.31 13.35
N ILE A 150 3.41 -7.86 12.72
CA ILE A 150 3.56 -9.30 12.56
C ILE A 150 3.97 -9.95 13.89
N ASP A 151 4.91 -9.36 14.64
CA ASP A 151 5.34 -9.86 15.95
C ASP A 151 4.17 -10.00 16.94
N LYS A 152 3.20 -9.07 16.88
CA LYS A 152 1.98 -9.18 17.71
C LYS A 152 1.12 -10.40 17.39
N ARG A 153 1.24 -10.99 16.19
CA ARG A 153 0.38 -12.07 15.68
C ARG A 153 1.08 -13.40 15.52
N ARG A 154 2.34 -13.37 15.13
CA ARG A 154 3.16 -14.53 14.79
C ARG A 154 4.56 -14.35 15.36
N GLN A 155 4.82 -14.88 16.55
CA GLN A 155 6.14 -14.86 17.18
C GLN A 155 7.12 -15.88 16.58
N ASP A 156 6.63 -16.78 15.76
CA ASP A 156 7.38 -17.74 14.97
C ASP A 156 7.85 -17.20 13.61
N VAL A 157 7.57 -15.90 13.30
CA VAL A 157 7.99 -15.22 12.08
C VAL A 157 8.98 -14.11 12.40
N ALA A 158 10.18 -14.19 11.84
CA ALA A 158 11.17 -13.12 11.90
C ALA A 158 11.05 -12.22 10.66
N VAL A 159 10.81 -10.94 10.86
CA VAL A 159 10.63 -9.96 9.76
C VAL A 159 11.89 -9.12 9.59
N PHE A 160 12.35 -9.01 8.34
CA PHE A 160 13.51 -8.20 7.97
C PHE A 160 13.13 -7.23 6.84
N SER A 161 13.08 -5.93 7.15
CA SER A 161 12.86 -4.91 6.13
C SER A 161 14.15 -4.53 5.41
N GLU A 162 14.10 -4.54 4.09
CA GLU A 162 15.15 -4.02 3.21
C GLU A 162 14.67 -2.69 2.63
N PRO A 163 15.29 -1.56 3.02
CA PRO A 163 14.99 -0.28 2.39
C PRO A 163 15.59 -0.24 0.99
N CYS A 164 14.74 0.07 0.00
CA CYS A 164 15.13 0.20 -1.41
C CYS A 164 15.03 1.69 -1.81
N PRO A 165 16.02 2.51 -1.47
CA PRO A 165 16.04 3.90 -1.92
C PRO A 165 16.05 3.95 -3.45
N ASP A 166 15.44 4.99 -4.02
CA ASP A 166 15.37 5.26 -5.46
C ASP A 166 14.65 4.24 -6.34
N LEU A 167 14.39 3.01 -5.92
CA LEU A 167 13.76 1.99 -6.77
C LEU A 167 12.40 2.45 -7.31
N ALA A 168 11.55 3.05 -6.47
CA ALA A 168 10.26 3.60 -6.93
C ALA A 168 10.46 4.69 -8.00
N ARG A 169 11.45 5.57 -7.82
CA ARG A 169 11.79 6.63 -8.78
C ARG A 169 12.32 6.05 -10.10
N LEU A 170 13.15 5.04 -10.05
CA LEU A 170 13.66 4.36 -11.25
C LEU A 170 12.52 3.71 -12.05
N ILE A 171 11.56 3.07 -11.36
CA ILE A 171 10.36 2.50 -11.99
C ILE A 171 9.51 3.63 -12.62
N GLU A 172 9.29 4.73 -11.91
CA GLU A 172 8.52 5.87 -12.42
C GLU A 172 9.17 6.58 -13.60
N SER A 173 10.51 6.63 -13.65
CA SER A 173 11.25 7.22 -14.76
C SER A 173 11.40 6.31 -15.96
N ASP A 174 10.77 5.12 -15.95
CA ASP A 174 10.86 4.14 -17.00
C ASP A 174 12.31 3.73 -17.31
N ALA A 175 13.10 3.52 -16.23
CA ALA A 175 14.49 3.10 -16.34
C ALA A 175 14.61 1.77 -17.13
N PRO A 176 15.71 1.55 -17.85
CA PRO A 176 15.95 0.30 -18.56
C PRO A 176 15.77 -0.92 -17.65
N GLU A 177 15.16 -1.98 -18.18
CA GLU A 177 14.90 -3.21 -17.42
C GLU A 177 16.19 -3.81 -16.83
N ALA A 178 17.30 -3.70 -17.55
CA ALA A 178 18.61 -4.17 -17.07
C ALA A 178 19.06 -3.44 -15.78
N ASP A 179 18.84 -2.12 -15.70
CA ASP A 179 19.19 -1.31 -14.54
C ASP A 179 18.29 -1.68 -13.34
N LEU A 180 17.00 -1.85 -13.61
CA LEU A 180 16.04 -2.31 -12.60
C LEU A 180 16.39 -3.71 -12.08
N CYS A 181 16.77 -4.62 -12.96
CA CYS A 181 17.22 -5.97 -12.62
C CYS A 181 18.43 -5.95 -11.68
N GLU A 182 19.45 -5.14 -11.99
CA GLU A 182 20.65 -5.00 -11.16
C GLU A 182 20.32 -4.44 -9.78
N VAL A 183 19.51 -3.38 -9.71
CA VAL A 183 19.10 -2.76 -8.46
C VAL A 183 18.28 -3.73 -7.59
N VAL A 184 17.29 -4.43 -8.16
CA VAL A 184 16.49 -5.42 -7.43
C VAL A 184 17.35 -6.57 -6.93
N ALA A 185 18.22 -7.13 -7.78
CA ALA A 185 19.14 -8.20 -7.40
C ALA A 185 20.10 -7.75 -6.27
N GLY A 186 20.56 -6.50 -6.32
CA GLY A 186 21.38 -5.89 -5.26
C GLY A 186 20.65 -5.86 -3.91
N HIS A 187 19.39 -5.46 -3.87
CA HIS A 187 18.58 -5.44 -2.65
C HIS A 187 18.29 -6.84 -2.12
N VAL A 188 17.93 -7.79 -2.99
CA VAL A 188 17.75 -9.19 -2.58
C VAL A 188 19.03 -9.78 -1.99
N ALA A 189 20.17 -9.52 -2.61
CA ALA A 189 21.47 -9.96 -2.10
C ALA A 189 21.84 -9.27 -0.77
N ALA A 190 21.53 -7.98 -0.60
CA ALA A 190 21.77 -7.25 0.65
C ALA A 190 20.95 -7.83 1.80
N LEU A 191 19.65 -8.07 1.57
CA LEU A 191 18.78 -8.71 2.54
C LEU A 191 19.29 -10.11 2.91
N THR A 192 19.61 -10.93 1.91
CA THR A 192 20.12 -12.31 2.10
C THR A 192 21.39 -12.33 2.93
N ARG A 193 22.35 -11.44 2.65
CA ARG A 193 23.58 -11.31 3.45
C ARG A 193 23.31 -10.93 4.90
N ARG A 194 22.37 -10.00 5.13
CA ARG A 194 22.01 -9.55 6.48
C ARG A 194 21.33 -10.64 7.30
N ILE A 195 20.53 -11.47 6.67
CA ILE A 195 19.84 -12.60 7.33
C ILE A 195 20.78 -13.83 7.47
N GLY A 196 21.77 -13.95 6.60
CA GLY A 196 22.64 -15.14 6.49
C GLY A 196 22.05 -16.27 5.64
N ARG A 197 20.81 -16.11 5.14
CA ARG A 197 20.11 -17.02 4.22
C ARG A 197 19.05 -16.25 3.44
N PRO A 198 18.52 -16.77 2.33
CA PRO A 198 17.35 -16.18 1.68
C PRO A 198 16.14 -16.16 2.61
N PRO A 199 15.21 -15.19 2.42
CA PRO A 199 13.92 -15.21 3.11
C PRO A 199 13.04 -16.36 2.60
N ASP A 200 12.21 -16.90 3.49
CA ASP A 200 11.25 -17.96 3.14
C ASP A 200 10.06 -17.39 2.33
N ARG A 201 9.73 -16.13 2.56
CA ARG A 201 8.69 -15.36 1.85
C ARG A 201 9.08 -13.90 1.72
N ALA A 202 8.48 -13.18 0.77
CA ALA A 202 8.73 -11.76 0.55
C ALA A 202 7.43 -10.93 0.44
N ILE A 203 7.48 -9.69 0.92
CA ILE A 203 6.47 -8.65 0.70
C ILE A 203 7.09 -7.56 -0.17
N LEU A 204 6.38 -7.14 -1.21
CA LEU A 204 6.68 -5.95 -1.98
C LEU A 204 5.98 -4.75 -1.33
N GLY A 205 6.61 -4.14 -0.32
CA GLY A 205 6.07 -3.09 0.52
C GLY A 205 6.09 -1.68 -0.13
N CYS A 206 5.89 -1.61 -1.43
CA CYS A 206 5.69 -0.39 -2.21
C CYS A 206 4.83 -0.71 -3.43
N THR A 207 3.87 0.16 -3.73
CA THR A 207 2.93 -0.01 -4.85
C THR A 207 3.63 -0.09 -6.21
N HIS A 208 4.76 0.59 -6.37
CA HIS A 208 5.58 0.53 -7.60
C HIS A 208 6.25 -0.83 -7.81
N TYR A 209 6.60 -1.55 -6.74
CA TYR A 209 7.35 -2.80 -6.85
C TYR A 209 6.51 -3.94 -7.44
N GLU A 210 5.18 -3.84 -7.37
CA GLU A 210 4.29 -4.78 -8.07
C GLU A 210 4.53 -4.84 -9.58
N MET A 211 4.89 -3.71 -10.22
CA MET A 211 5.27 -3.70 -11.65
C MET A 211 6.58 -4.42 -11.93
N SER A 212 7.47 -4.43 -10.96
CA SER A 212 8.77 -5.09 -11.05
C SER A 212 8.77 -6.46 -10.34
N ALA A 213 7.59 -7.01 -10.03
CA ALA A 213 7.46 -8.27 -9.29
C ALA A 213 8.22 -9.42 -9.99
N ALA A 214 8.21 -9.46 -11.33
CA ALA A 214 8.96 -10.44 -12.10
C ALA A 214 10.48 -10.39 -11.82
N LEU A 215 11.05 -9.20 -11.60
CA LEU A 215 12.45 -9.04 -11.26
C LEU A 215 12.76 -9.54 -9.84
N PHE A 216 11.85 -9.33 -8.89
CA PHE A 216 11.98 -9.90 -7.54
C PHE A 216 11.87 -11.44 -7.58
N HIS A 217 10.93 -11.99 -8.35
CA HIS A 217 10.84 -13.44 -8.55
C HIS A 217 12.10 -14.04 -9.19
N ALA A 218 12.74 -13.32 -10.11
CA ALA A 218 13.99 -13.77 -10.74
C ALA A 218 15.19 -13.69 -9.80
N ALA A 219 15.20 -12.71 -8.89
CA ALA A 219 16.33 -12.49 -7.95
C ALA A 219 16.22 -13.34 -6.67
N LEU A 220 15.02 -13.70 -6.24
CA LEU A 220 14.76 -14.59 -5.11
C LEU A 220 14.96 -16.06 -5.53
N PRO A 221 15.25 -16.97 -4.60
CA PRO A 221 15.27 -18.40 -4.90
C PRO A 221 13.98 -18.87 -5.56
N ALA A 222 14.09 -19.82 -6.51
CA ALA A 222 12.94 -20.37 -7.19
C ALA A 222 11.90 -20.92 -6.20
N GLY A 223 10.64 -20.52 -6.37
CA GLY A 223 9.54 -20.93 -5.50
C GLY A 223 9.37 -20.09 -4.23
N THR A 224 10.20 -19.05 -3.97
CA THR A 224 9.95 -18.13 -2.85
C THR A 224 8.61 -17.40 -3.05
N PRO A 225 7.62 -17.57 -2.16
CA PRO A 225 6.34 -16.89 -2.27
C PRO A 225 6.51 -15.36 -2.13
N VAL A 226 5.95 -14.60 -3.06
CA VAL A 226 5.84 -13.15 -2.98
C VAL A 226 4.39 -12.79 -2.70
N ILE A 227 4.17 -11.98 -1.66
CA ILE A 227 2.85 -11.56 -1.23
C ILE A 227 2.44 -10.32 -2.01
N HIS A 228 1.41 -10.46 -2.84
CA HIS A 228 0.86 -9.41 -3.67
C HIS A 228 -0.23 -8.61 -2.93
N GLN A 229 -0.03 -7.33 -2.77
CA GLN A 229 -0.87 -6.44 -1.99
C GLN A 229 -2.23 -6.08 -2.64
N PRO A 230 -2.34 -5.88 -3.97
CA PRO A 230 -3.58 -5.42 -4.59
C PRO A 230 -4.78 -6.33 -4.33
N ALA A 231 -4.62 -7.63 -4.56
CA ALA A 231 -5.71 -8.60 -4.37
C ALA A 231 -6.10 -8.75 -2.88
N ALA A 232 -5.12 -8.78 -1.98
CA ALA A 232 -5.34 -8.85 -0.54
C ALA A 232 -6.13 -7.62 -0.05
N THR A 233 -5.75 -6.43 -0.51
CA THR A 233 -6.42 -5.16 -0.16
C THR A 233 -7.85 -5.14 -0.68
N ALA A 234 -8.08 -5.52 -1.94
CA ALA A 234 -9.41 -5.54 -2.51
C ALA A 234 -10.36 -6.50 -1.77
N GLY A 235 -9.88 -7.68 -1.42
CA GLY A 235 -10.66 -8.63 -0.61
C GLY A 235 -10.95 -8.12 0.80
N ALA A 236 -10.01 -7.44 1.44
CA ALA A 236 -10.22 -6.87 2.77
C ALA A 236 -11.23 -5.70 2.75
N VAL A 237 -11.17 -4.84 1.74
CA VAL A 237 -12.14 -3.74 1.57
C VAL A 237 -13.55 -4.29 1.33
N GLU A 238 -13.72 -5.32 0.51
CA GLU A 238 -15.02 -5.97 0.31
C GLU A 238 -15.58 -6.53 1.63
N ARG A 239 -14.77 -7.26 2.40
CA ARG A 239 -15.18 -7.76 3.73
C ARG A 239 -15.51 -6.62 4.69
N TYR A 240 -14.77 -5.52 4.63
CA TYR A 240 -15.03 -4.35 5.45
C TYR A 240 -16.40 -3.73 5.11
N LEU A 241 -16.70 -3.49 3.84
CA LEU A 241 -17.97 -2.92 3.38
C LEU A 241 -19.17 -3.81 3.75
N THR A 242 -19.01 -5.15 3.69
CA THR A 242 -20.06 -6.07 4.12
C THR A 242 -20.42 -5.92 5.61
N ARG A 243 -19.43 -5.58 6.45
CA ARG A 243 -19.63 -5.36 7.90
C ARG A 243 -20.01 -3.92 8.25
N HIS A 244 -19.81 -2.99 7.33
CA HIS A 244 -19.98 -1.56 7.49
C HIS A 244 -20.84 -0.95 6.39
N PRO A 245 -22.17 -1.24 6.36
CA PRO A 245 -23.07 -0.76 5.30
C PRO A 245 -23.21 0.76 5.28
N GLU A 246 -22.83 1.46 6.35
CA GLU A 246 -22.75 2.92 6.40
C GLU A 246 -21.78 3.53 5.37
N TYR A 247 -20.88 2.72 4.79
CA TYR A 247 -19.93 3.12 3.74
C TYR A 247 -20.32 2.56 2.35
N ASP A 248 -21.60 2.32 2.08
CA ASP A 248 -22.05 1.85 0.77
C ASP A 248 -21.52 2.77 -0.36
N PRO A 249 -20.69 2.27 -1.30
CA PRO A 249 -20.00 3.09 -2.29
C PRO A 249 -20.85 3.52 -3.48
N GLY A 250 -22.18 3.34 -3.44
CA GLY A 250 -23.03 3.49 -4.62
C GLY A 250 -22.83 2.36 -5.63
N ALA A 251 -23.61 2.39 -6.70
CA ALA A 251 -23.63 1.31 -7.68
C ALA A 251 -23.68 1.82 -9.15
N ASN A 252 -23.06 2.98 -9.43
CA ASN A 252 -23.08 3.59 -10.76
C ASN A 252 -21.84 3.22 -11.61
N GLY A 253 -20.82 2.62 -10.98
CA GLY A 253 -19.59 2.28 -11.66
C GLY A 253 -18.74 3.49 -12.06
N VAL A 254 -18.91 4.63 -11.39
CA VAL A 254 -18.15 5.86 -11.69
C VAL A 254 -16.68 5.70 -11.32
N ARG A 255 -15.80 6.21 -12.19
CA ARG A 255 -14.35 6.23 -12.03
C ARG A 255 -13.83 7.63 -12.27
N ARG A 256 -13.32 8.29 -11.22
CA ARG A 256 -12.67 9.60 -11.33
C ARG A 256 -11.23 9.50 -10.92
N PHE A 257 -10.37 10.23 -11.61
CA PHE A 257 -8.93 10.25 -11.35
C PHE A 257 -8.50 11.70 -11.11
N LEU A 258 -8.05 11.97 -9.90
CA LEU A 258 -7.65 13.30 -9.45
C LEU A 258 -6.13 13.35 -9.24
N THR A 259 -5.52 14.51 -9.44
CA THR A 259 -4.10 14.74 -9.17
C THR A 259 -3.85 16.11 -8.58
N THR A 260 -2.88 16.20 -7.66
CA THR A 260 -2.30 17.46 -7.22
C THR A 260 -1.19 17.95 -8.16
N GLY A 261 -0.77 17.08 -9.08
CA GLY A 261 0.24 17.37 -10.09
C GLY A 261 -0.35 17.98 -11.36
N ARG A 262 0.22 17.63 -12.51
CA ARG A 262 -0.21 18.12 -13.80
C ARG A 262 -1.46 17.37 -14.26
N PRO A 263 -2.61 18.05 -14.43
CA PRO A 263 -3.83 17.39 -14.93
C PRO A 263 -3.70 17.08 -16.41
N GLY A 264 -4.63 16.25 -16.92
CA GLY A 264 -4.73 15.87 -18.32
C GLY A 264 -4.49 14.39 -18.57
N PRO A 265 -4.36 14.00 -19.85
CA PRO A 265 -4.11 12.62 -20.22
C PRO A 265 -2.74 12.16 -19.74
N GLN A 266 -2.72 10.98 -19.13
CA GLN A 266 -1.50 10.31 -18.67
C GLN A 266 -1.30 9.04 -19.48
N ASN A 267 -0.13 8.90 -20.08
CA ASN A 267 0.25 7.76 -20.94
C ASN A 267 1.44 6.98 -20.31
N GLY A 268 2.01 6.05 -21.07
CA GLY A 268 3.21 5.32 -20.67
C GLY A 268 3.02 4.54 -19.38
N LEU A 269 3.62 5.01 -18.29
CA LEU A 269 3.62 4.29 -17.02
C LEU A 269 2.21 4.09 -16.44
N VAL A 270 1.31 5.08 -16.56
CA VAL A 270 -0.09 4.95 -16.13
C VAL A 270 -0.78 3.79 -16.85
N GLN A 271 -0.53 3.65 -18.16
CA GLN A 271 -1.08 2.55 -18.94
C GLN A 271 -0.59 1.18 -18.45
N ARG A 272 0.64 1.08 -17.95
CA ARG A 272 1.16 -0.17 -17.35
C ARG A 272 0.43 -0.54 -16.06
N PHE A 273 0.13 0.45 -15.19
CA PHE A 273 -0.59 0.20 -13.94
C PHE A 273 -2.09 -0.04 -14.12
N TRP A 274 -2.70 0.62 -15.09
CA TRP A 274 -4.14 0.59 -15.30
C TRP A 274 -4.60 -0.26 -16.51
N GLY A 275 -3.73 -0.45 -17.49
CA GLY A 275 -4.04 -1.18 -18.72
C GLY A 275 -4.54 -0.29 -19.86
N SER A 276 -4.82 1.00 -19.60
CA SER A 276 -5.25 1.98 -20.62
C SER A 276 -4.83 3.39 -20.21
N PRO A 277 -4.77 4.34 -21.14
CA PRO A 277 -4.57 5.75 -20.82
C PRO A 277 -5.67 6.29 -19.90
N LEU A 278 -5.31 7.14 -18.96
CA LEU A 278 -6.23 7.82 -18.06
C LEU A 278 -6.13 9.33 -18.21
N VAL A 279 -7.24 10.01 -17.90
CA VAL A 279 -7.29 11.47 -17.80
C VAL A 279 -7.45 11.86 -16.34
N PHE A 280 -6.51 12.65 -15.83
CA PHE A 280 -6.54 13.16 -14.47
C PHE A 280 -7.10 14.58 -14.43
N GLU A 281 -7.99 14.82 -13.48
CA GLU A 281 -8.55 16.13 -13.14
C GLU A 281 -7.69 16.78 -12.06
N ALA A 282 -7.60 18.12 -12.06
CA ALA A 282 -6.97 18.84 -10.95
C ALA A 282 -7.82 18.82 -9.69
N VAL A 283 -7.19 18.82 -8.52
CA VAL A 283 -7.83 19.02 -7.20
C VAL A 283 -7.43 20.36 -6.60
#